data_8134c9109f530cb264fd2bbff876019f
#
_entry.id   8134c9109f530cb264fd2bbff876019f
#
_cell.length_a   1.000
_cell.length_b   1.000
_cell.length_c   1.000
_cell.angle_alpha   90.00
_cell.angle_beta   90.00
_cell.angle_gamma   90.00
#
_symmetry.space_group_name_H-M   'P 1'
#
loop_
_entity.id
_entity.type
_entity.pdbx_description
1 polymer ?
#
loop_
_entity_poly.entity_id
_entity_poly.type
_entity_poly.pdbx_seq_one_letter_code
_entity_poly.pdbx_strand_id
1 'polypeptide(L)'
;MRLVKSIVLLFAIAFVGVFGAASAKDSLDGYSGKWVLDKKSPRPGDAPNDLETKIKQDSSGLTIESTFKDPDNGVVPLLYLGVMTNRLRLNTDGQEQQTQIGPFMAVFKTTMDGSTMTTDFTAEIKGDQVQGHWVRTLSEDGKHMTLDIKESSTHSQHAEATLSFVRK
;
A
#
# COMPACT_ATOMS: atom_id res chain seq x y z
N MET A 1 23.84 -74.97 20.69
CA MET A 1 23.13 -73.78 21.07
C MET A 1 23.87 -72.61 20.52
N ARG A 2 23.47 -72.11 19.30
CA ARG A 2 24.16 -71.01 18.58
C ARG A 2 23.25 -69.78 18.64
N LEU A 3 23.73 -68.74 19.30
CA LEU A 3 23.05 -67.39 19.33
C LEU A 3 23.31 -66.69 18.00
N VAL A 4 22.25 -66.33 17.30
CA VAL A 4 22.28 -65.49 16.13
C VAL A 4 22.02 -64.07 16.62
N LYS A 5 23.02 -63.17 16.50
CA LYS A 5 22.87 -61.73 16.77
C LYS A 5 22.40 -61.06 15.51
N SER A 6 21.13 -60.60 15.51
CA SER A 6 20.59 -59.74 14.46
C SER A 6 21.06 -58.31 14.69
N ILE A 7 21.78 -57.76 13.73
CA ILE A 7 22.15 -56.33 13.66
C ILE A 7 21.06 -55.62 12.86
N VAL A 8 20.29 -54.77 13.55
CA VAL A 8 19.34 -53.86 12.90
C VAL A 8 20.08 -52.56 12.56
N LEU A 9 20.28 -52.35 11.26
CA LEU A 9 20.90 -51.14 10.72
C LEU A 9 19.80 -50.07 10.52
N LEU A 10 19.76 -49.07 11.41
CA LEU A 10 18.86 -47.90 11.28
C LEU A 10 19.48 -46.91 10.28
N PHE A 11 18.89 -46.80 9.11
CA PHE A 11 19.19 -45.72 8.17
C PHE A 11 18.38 -44.47 8.58
N ALA A 12 19.04 -43.49 9.17
CA ALA A 12 18.50 -42.16 9.37
C ALA A 12 18.68 -41.38 8.07
N ILE A 13 17.59 -41.20 7.32
CA ILE A 13 17.55 -40.29 6.17
C ILE A 13 17.35 -38.85 6.73
N ALA A 14 18.42 -38.07 6.76
CA ALA A 14 18.35 -36.64 7.04
C ALA A 14 17.77 -35.91 5.81
N PHE A 15 16.51 -35.53 5.89
CA PHE A 15 15.88 -34.67 4.90
C PHE A 15 16.34 -33.20 5.19
N VAL A 16 17.41 -32.81 4.49
CA VAL A 16 17.82 -31.41 4.48
C VAL A 16 16.83 -30.62 3.59
N GLY A 17 15.80 -30.11 4.20
CA GLY A 17 14.89 -29.14 3.56
C GLY A 17 15.65 -27.85 3.31
N VAL A 18 16.08 -27.61 2.08
CA VAL A 18 16.53 -26.31 1.62
C VAL A 18 15.30 -25.41 1.56
N PHE A 19 14.96 -24.73 2.67
CA PHE A 19 14.09 -23.58 2.63
C PHE A 19 14.86 -22.49 1.90
N GLY A 20 14.57 -22.33 0.61
CA GLY A 20 14.97 -21.16 -0.13
C GLY A 20 14.35 -19.95 0.55
N ALA A 21 15.15 -19.21 1.31
CA ALA A 21 14.79 -17.88 1.73
C ALA A 21 14.67 -17.04 0.46
N ALA A 22 13.44 -16.89 -0.06
CA ALA A 22 13.15 -15.89 -1.06
C ALA A 22 13.60 -14.55 -0.47
N SER A 23 14.58 -13.95 -1.12
CA SER A 23 15.21 -12.73 -0.65
C SER A 23 14.14 -11.62 -0.61
N ALA A 24 13.70 -11.23 0.57
CA ALA A 24 12.78 -10.13 0.81
C ALA A 24 13.32 -8.76 0.33
N LYS A 25 14.50 -8.75 -0.29
CA LYS A 25 15.18 -7.54 -0.74
C LYS A 25 14.65 -6.99 -2.06
N ASP A 26 14.05 -7.84 -2.91
CA ASP A 26 13.51 -7.41 -4.21
C ASP A 26 12.12 -6.74 -4.13
N SER A 27 11.40 -6.93 -3.01
CA SER A 27 10.08 -6.32 -2.83
C SER A 27 10.13 -4.85 -2.36
N LEU A 28 11.23 -4.40 -1.77
CA LEU A 28 11.34 -3.08 -1.18
C LEU A 28 11.42 -1.94 -2.20
N ASP A 29 11.96 -2.17 -3.39
CA ASP A 29 12.07 -1.15 -4.45
C ASP A 29 10.87 -1.16 -5.43
N GLY A 30 9.96 -2.11 -5.28
CA GLY A 30 8.86 -2.35 -6.21
C GLY A 30 7.93 -1.15 -6.44
N TYR A 31 7.67 -0.36 -5.41
CA TYR A 31 6.81 0.82 -5.52
C TYR A 31 7.53 2.07 -6.01
N SER A 32 8.86 2.13 -5.91
CA SER A 32 9.64 3.30 -6.32
C SER A 32 9.44 3.61 -7.80
N GLY A 33 9.17 4.86 -8.13
CA GLY A 33 8.98 5.29 -9.50
C GLY A 33 7.99 6.44 -9.65
N LYS A 34 7.74 6.77 -10.90
CA LYS A 34 6.75 7.75 -11.33
C LYS A 34 5.53 7.01 -11.88
N TRP A 35 4.38 7.29 -11.33
CA TRP A 35 3.12 6.65 -11.64
C TRP A 35 2.13 7.67 -12.17
N VAL A 36 1.46 7.36 -13.26
CA VAL A 36 0.41 8.22 -13.81
C VAL A 36 -0.90 7.45 -13.87
N LEU A 37 -1.99 8.16 -13.59
CA LEU A 37 -3.32 7.58 -13.67
C LEU A 37 -3.59 7.02 -15.09
N ASP A 38 -4.03 5.78 -15.17
CA ASP A 38 -4.44 5.18 -16.43
C ASP A 38 -5.80 5.75 -16.87
N LYS A 39 -5.77 6.59 -17.88
CA LYS A 39 -6.98 7.25 -18.42
C LYS A 39 -7.97 6.29 -19.06
N LYS A 40 -7.56 5.05 -19.34
CA LYS A 40 -8.41 4.01 -19.94
C LYS A 40 -9.18 3.19 -18.90
N SER A 41 -8.73 3.22 -17.64
CA SER A 41 -9.40 2.51 -16.56
C SER A 41 -10.64 3.25 -16.09
N PRO A 42 -11.72 2.54 -15.74
CA PRO A 42 -12.86 3.13 -15.06
C PRO A 42 -12.40 3.90 -13.83
N ARG A 43 -12.99 5.05 -13.58
CA ARG A 43 -12.73 5.87 -12.40
C ARG A 43 -14.00 6.56 -11.93
N PRO A 44 -14.13 6.87 -10.64
CA PRO A 44 -15.20 7.71 -10.16
C PRO A 44 -15.17 9.08 -10.83
N GLY A 45 -16.35 9.68 -11.05
CA GLY A 45 -16.46 10.99 -11.71
C GLY A 45 -15.82 12.15 -10.95
N ASP A 46 -15.61 11.98 -9.64
CA ASP A 46 -14.95 12.92 -8.71
C ASP A 46 -13.44 12.68 -8.54
N ALA A 47 -12.90 11.63 -9.16
CA ALA A 47 -11.46 11.37 -9.12
C ALA A 47 -10.69 12.44 -9.94
N PRO A 48 -9.48 12.85 -9.48
CA PRO A 48 -8.66 13.83 -10.18
C PRO A 48 -8.41 13.46 -11.65
N ASN A 49 -8.53 14.43 -12.55
CA ASN A 49 -8.37 14.19 -13.99
C ASN A 49 -6.94 13.85 -14.40
N ASP A 50 -5.95 14.50 -13.82
CA ASP A 50 -4.53 14.32 -14.10
C ASP A 50 -3.78 14.08 -12.79
N LEU A 51 -3.78 12.83 -12.32
CA LEU A 51 -3.05 12.43 -11.14
C LEU A 51 -1.72 11.80 -11.55
N GLU A 52 -0.66 12.37 -11.04
CA GLU A 52 0.68 11.83 -11.11
C GLU A 52 1.22 11.63 -9.70
N THR A 53 1.80 10.48 -9.45
CA THR A 53 2.34 10.13 -8.14
C THR A 53 3.78 9.67 -8.30
N LYS A 54 4.70 10.28 -7.54
CA LYS A 54 6.08 9.84 -7.41
C LYS A 54 6.26 9.16 -6.08
N ILE A 55 6.67 7.90 -6.13
CA ILE A 55 6.92 7.11 -4.92
C ILE A 55 8.41 6.87 -4.79
N LYS A 56 8.94 7.10 -3.58
CA LYS A 56 10.27 6.67 -3.16
C LYS A 56 10.10 5.73 -1.98
N GLN A 57 10.61 4.54 -2.11
CA GLN A 57 10.61 3.52 -1.07
C GLN A 57 12.02 3.35 -0.51
N ASP A 58 12.12 3.20 0.80
CA ASP A 58 13.33 2.83 1.52
C ASP A 58 13.03 1.74 2.56
N SER A 59 14.01 1.34 3.34
CA SER A 59 13.86 0.27 4.34
C SER A 59 12.87 0.58 5.46
N SER A 60 12.43 1.82 5.63
CA SER A 60 11.52 2.24 6.71
C SER A 60 10.11 2.59 6.21
N GLY A 61 9.90 2.72 4.89
CA GLY A 61 8.59 3.04 4.34
C GLY A 61 8.61 3.76 3.00
N LEU A 62 7.53 4.45 2.68
CA LEU A 62 7.33 5.14 1.41
C LEU A 62 7.15 6.64 1.60
N THR A 63 7.76 7.42 0.71
CA THR A 63 7.39 8.82 0.49
C THR A 63 6.62 8.91 -0.81
N ILE A 64 5.41 9.42 -0.73
CA ILE A 64 4.46 9.57 -1.83
C ILE A 64 4.29 11.06 -2.10
N GLU A 65 4.63 11.50 -3.29
CA GLU A 65 4.44 12.90 -3.73
C GLU A 65 3.43 12.88 -4.88
N SER A 66 2.27 13.50 -4.68
CA SER A 66 1.20 13.54 -5.67
C SER A 66 1.04 14.93 -6.26
N THR A 67 0.84 14.99 -7.57
CA THR A 67 0.46 16.19 -8.32
C THR A 67 -0.83 15.89 -9.08
N PHE A 68 -1.79 16.77 -9.00
CA PHE A 68 -3.08 16.62 -9.69
C PHE A 68 -3.56 17.98 -10.15
N LYS A 69 -4.41 18.00 -11.16
CA LYS A 69 -5.18 19.18 -11.52
C LYS A 69 -6.49 19.15 -10.76
N ASP A 70 -6.81 20.27 -10.14
CA ASP A 70 -8.09 20.40 -9.45
C ASP A 70 -9.24 19.96 -10.36
N PRO A 71 -10.21 19.19 -9.85
CA PRO A 71 -11.47 19.03 -10.52
C PRO A 71 -12.09 20.42 -10.75
N ASP A 72 -12.78 20.59 -11.87
CA ASP A 72 -13.27 21.86 -12.42
C ASP A 72 -14.03 22.81 -11.45
N ASN A 73 -14.27 22.40 -10.21
CA ASN A 73 -15.04 23.14 -9.20
C ASN A 73 -14.24 23.60 -7.96
N GLY A 74 -12.94 23.38 -7.88
CA GLY A 74 -12.10 23.85 -6.74
C GLY A 74 -12.47 23.27 -5.37
N VAL A 75 -13.38 22.31 -5.32
CA VAL A 75 -13.77 21.62 -4.09
C VAL A 75 -12.93 20.34 -3.99
N VAL A 76 -11.90 20.40 -3.15
CA VAL A 76 -11.19 19.17 -2.75
C VAL A 76 -12.18 18.33 -1.92
N PRO A 77 -12.61 17.15 -2.38
CA PRO A 77 -13.46 16.29 -1.57
C PRO A 77 -12.75 15.99 -0.26
N LEU A 78 -13.49 15.94 0.85
CA LEU A 78 -12.99 15.47 2.16
C LEU A 78 -12.41 14.05 2.08
N LEU A 79 -12.81 13.33 1.03
CA LEU A 79 -12.42 11.98 0.71
C LEU A 79 -11.31 12.01 -0.35
N TYR A 80 -10.50 10.99 -0.43
CA TYR A 80 -9.26 10.88 -1.22
C TYR A 80 -8.03 11.59 -0.61
N LEU A 81 -8.01 11.78 0.71
CA LEU A 81 -6.90 12.45 1.40
C LEU A 81 -5.52 11.89 1.02
N GLY A 82 -5.40 10.57 0.90
CA GLY A 82 -4.13 9.95 0.56
C GLY A 82 -3.67 10.14 -0.88
N VAL A 83 -4.60 10.47 -1.77
CA VAL A 83 -4.33 10.73 -3.18
C VAL A 83 -4.06 12.21 -3.41
N MET A 84 -4.77 13.07 -2.68
CA MET A 84 -4.73 14.52 -2.83
C MET A 84 -3.74 15.23 -1.90
N THR A 85 -2.99 14.47 -1.10
CA THR A 85 -1.91 15.01 -0.28
C THR A 85 -0.67 15.22 -1.13
N ASN A 86 -0.17 16.44 -1.22
CA ASN A 86 1.03 16.77 -2.02
C ASN A 86 2.24 15.93 -1.63
N ARG A 87 2.37 15.59 -0.34
CA ARG A 87 3.43 14.73 0.16
C ARG A 87 2.97 13.97 1.39
N LEU A 88 3.13 12.66 1.36
CA LEU A 88 2.80 11.75 2.45
C LEU A 88 3.97 10.80 2.71
N ARG A 89 4.39 10.66 3.96
CA ARG A 89 5.32 9.62 4.40
C ARG A 89 4.56 8.57 5.17
N LEU A 90 4.70 7.30 4.77
CA LEU A 90 4.12 6.14 5.42
C LEU A 90 5.24 5.20 5.87
N ASN A 91 5.32 4.87 7.16
CA ASN A 91 6.12 3.76 7.66
C ASN A 91 5.39 2.45 7.37
N THR A 92 6.11 1.40 7.01
CA THR A 92 5.52 0.12 6.60
C THR A 92 5.72 -0.99 7.63
N ASP A 93 5.99 -0.63 8.86
CA ASP A 93 6.28 -1.53 9.99
C ASP A 93 5.02 -1.99 10.77
N GLY A 94 3.83 -1.54 10.35
CA GLY A 94 2.57 -1.86 11.01
C GLY A 94 2.32 -1.10 12.30
N GLN A 95 3.17 -0.14 12.66
CA GLN A 95 2.97 0.72 13.82
C GLN A 95 2.15 1.96 13.44
N GLU A 96 1.47 2.53 14.42
CA GLU A 96 0.77 3.79 14.24
C GLU A 96 1.76 4.95 14.08
N GLN A 97 1.49 5.79 13.10
CA GLN A 97 2.27 6.98 12.78
C GLN A 97 1.37 8.20 12.74
N GLN A 98 1.67 9.20 13.53
CA GLN A 98 1.03 10.51 13.40
C GLN A 98 1.71 11.32 12.31
N THR A 99 0.93 11.90 11.41
CA THR A 99 1.42 12.69 10.28
C THR A 99 0.51 13.89 10.07
N GLN A 100 1.13 15.05 9.84
CA GLN A 100 0.38 16.26 9.48
C GLN A 100 0.02 16.23 7.99
N ILE A 101 -1.27 16.41 7.70
CA ILE A 101 -1.80 16.54 6.33
C ILE A 101 -2.41 17.94 6.20
N GLY A 102 -1.68 18.86 5.57
CA GLY A 102 -2.09 20.25 5.54
C GLY A 102 -2.28 20.80 6.97
N PRO A 103 -3.44 21.33 7.34
CA PRO A 103 -3.72 21.82 8.69
C PRO A 103 -4.17 20.74 9.68
N PHE A 104 -4.33 19.48 9.24
CA PHE A 104 -4.91 18.40 10.04
C PHE A 104 -3.85 17.38 10.47
N MET A 105 -4.11 16.73 11.61
CA MET A 105 -3.35 15.56 12.06
C MET A 105 -4.11 14.30 11.69
N ALA A 106 -3.40 13.33 11.15
CA ALA A 106 -3.91 12.00 10.87
C ALA A 106 -3.03 10.93 11.51
N VAL A 107 -3.63 9.82 11.87
CA VAL A 107 -2.94 8.61 12.35
C VAL A 107 -3.03 7.57 11.25
N PHE A 108 -1.89 7.08 10.81
CA PHE A 108 -1.76 6.03 9.80
C PHE A 108 -1.20 4.77 10.42
N LYS A 109 -1.65 3.63 9.92
CA LYS A 109 -1.06 2.33 10.15
C LYS A 109 -0.90 1.62 8.82
N THR A 110 0.34 1.38 8.41
CA THR A 110 0.62 0.78 7.11
C THR A 110 1.42 -0.51 7.27
N THR A 111 0.98 -1.54 6.57
CA THR A 111 1.67 -2.83 6.46
C THR A 111 1.97 -3.14 5.02
N MET A 112 3.00 -3.96 4.79
CA MET A 112 3.36 -4.46 3.47
C MET A 112 3.46 -5.97 3.50
N ASP A 113 2.81 -6.61 2.54
CA ASP A 113 2.87 -8.06 2.31
C ASP A 113 3.10 -8.32 0.81
N GLY A 114 4.32 -8.68 0.46
CA GLY A 114 4.73 -8.86 -0.93
C GLY A 114 4.49 -7.60 -1.77
N SER A 115 3.67 -7.74 -2.80
CA SER A 115 3.29 -6.66 -3.72
C SER A 115 2.10 -5.83 -3.25
N THR A 116 1.58 -6.09 -2.05
CA THR A 116 0.40 -5.41 -1.50
C THR A 116 0.78 -4.56 -0.30
N MET A 117 0.35 -3.31 -0.31
CA MET A 117 0.48 -2.38 0.80
C MET A 117 -0.90 -1.95 1.28
N THR A 118 -1.20 -2.21 2.54
CA THR A 118 -2.46 -1.83 3.20
C THR A 118 -2.21 -0.69 4.16
N THR A 119 -3.03 0.34 4.09
CA THR A 119 -2.96 1.52 4.96
C THR A 119 -4.34 1.80 5.54
N ASP A 120 -4.44 1.77 6.85
CA ASP A 120 -5.58 2.30 7.59
C ASP A 120 -5.25 3.69 8.11
N PHE A 121 -6.22 4.60 8.12
CA PHE A 121 -6.02 5.92 8.72
C PHE A 121 -7.27 6.45 9.40
N THR A 122 -7.04 7.37 10.34
CA THR A 122 -8.07 8.21 10.97
C THR A 122 -7.59 9.65 11.02
N ALA A 123 -8.49 10.60 10.83
CA ALA A 123 -8.21 12.03 10.94
C ALA A 123 -9.44 12.78 11.46
N GLU A 124 -9.20 13.91 12.14
CA GLU A 124 -10.25 14.87 12.43
C GLU A 124 -10.11 16.07 11.52
N ILE A 125 -11.11 16.34 10.71
CA ILE A 125 -11.12 17.40 9.70
C ILE A 125 -12.33 18.30 9.92
N LYS A 126 -12.11 19.51 10.43
CA LYS A 126 -13.19 20.47 10.71
C LYS A 126 -14.30 19.93 11.62
N GLY A 127 -13.94 19.10 12.59
CA GLY A 127 -14.88 18.45 13.52
C GLY A 127 -15.53 17.20 12.99
N ASP A 128 -15.15 16.75 11.79
CA ASP A 128 -15.59 15.50 11.18
C ASP A 128 -14.53 14.40 11.37
N GLN A 129 -14.94 13.25 11.91
CA GLN A 129 -14.05 12.11 12.01
C GLN A 129 -14.05 11.39 10.66
N VAL A 130 -12.90 11.32 10.03
CA VAL A 130 -12.67 10.63 8.77
C VAL A 130 -11.84 9.39 9.05
N GLN A 131 -12.23 8.29 8.45
CA GLN A 131 -11.47 7.04 8.46
C GLN A 131 -11.35 6.48 7.06
N GLY A 132 -10.25 5.79 6.79
CA GLY A 132 -10.03 5.18 5.49
C GLY A 132 -9.23 3.92 5.54
N HIS A 133 -9.44 3.11 4.52
CA HIS A 133 -8.72 1.87 4.24
C HIS A 133 -8.27 1.91 2.79
N TRP A 134 -6.96 1.88 2.55
CA TRP A 134 -6.36 1.93 1.22
C TRP A 134 -5.55 0.67 0.98
N VAL A 135 -5.75 0.05 -0.18
CA VAL A 135 -4.94 -1.09 -0.60
C VAL A 135 -4.24 -0.73 -1.91
N ARG A 136 -2.92 -0.72 -1.91
CA ARG A 136 -2.11 -0.60 -3.12
C ARG A 136 -1.55 -1.95 -3.50
N THR A 137 -1.71 -2.33 -4.76
CA THR A 137 -1.20 -3.60 -5.28
C THR A 137 -0.40 -3.36 -6.55
N LEU A 138 0.82 -3.89 -6.60
CA LEU A 138 1.65 -3.91 -7.80
C LEU A 138 1.35 -5.16 -8.63
N SER A 139 1.30 -4.99 -9.95
CA SER A 139 1.31 -6.12 -10.88
C SER A 139 2.65 -6.88 -10.82
N GLU A 140 2.64 -8.15 -11.21
CA GLU A 140 3.83 -9.00 -11.22
C GLU A 140 4.95 -8.43 -12.10
N ASP A 141 4.61 -7.74 -13.20
CA ASP A 141 5.58 -7.10 -14.09
C ASP A 141 6.07 -5.73 -13.56
N GLY A 142 5.55 -5.28 -12.43
CA GLY A 142 5.88 -4.00 -11.82
C GLY A 142 5.51 -2.77 -12.63
N LYS A 143 4.70 -2.89 -13.69
CA LYS A 143 4.35 -1.77 -14.59
C LYS A 143 3.00 -1.14 -14.29
N HIS A 144 2.16 -1.83 -13.53
CA HIS A 144 0.84 -1.37 -13.13
C HIS A 144 0.72 -1.35 -11.61
N MET A 145 -0.06 -0.42 -11.10
CA MET A 145 -0.42 -0.33 -9.69
C MET A 145 -1.91 -0.02 -9.60
N THR A 146 -2.63 -0.73 -8.73
CA THR A 146 -3.99 -0.37 -8.32
C THR A 146 -3.96 0.27 -6.95
N LEU A 147 -4.90 1.17 -6.69
CA LEU A 147 -5.18 1.76 -5.40
C LEU A 147 -6.68 1.66 -5.16
N ASP A 148 -7.06 0.75 -4.28
CA ASP A 148 -8.42 0.63 -3.77
C ASP A 148 -8.58 1.54 -2.56
N ILE A 149 -9.62 2.37 -2.58
CA ILE A 149 -9.92 3.39 -1.58
C ILE A 149 -11.28 3.09 -1.00
N LYS A 150 -11.37 3.04 0.33
CA LYS A 150 -12.62 3.05 1.08
C LYS A 150 -12.48 4.07 2.18
N GLU A 151 -13.27 5.14 2.12
CA GLU A 151 -13.24 6.21 3.10
C GLU A 151 -14.66 6.55 3.57
N SER A 152 -14.79 6.97 4.81
CA SER A 152 -16.04 7.40 5.39
C SER A 152 -15.83 8.50 6.41
N SER A 153 -16.85 9.31 6.61
CA SER A 153 -16.88 10.35 7.64
C SER A 153 -18.10 10.23 8.53
N THR A 154 -18.06 10.87 9.71
CA THR A 154 -19.20 10.87 10.66
C THR A 154 -20.45 11.55 10.08
N HIS A 155 -20.30 12.46 9.13
CA HIS A 155 -21.42 13.13 8.46
C HIS A 155 -21.87 12.39 7.18
N SER A 156 -21.66 11.05 7.15
CA SER A 156 -22.20 10.15 6.11
C SER A 156 -21.65 10.36 4.71
N GLN A 157 -20.45 10.92 4.57
CA GLN A 157 -19.73 10.89 3.32
C GLN A 157 -19.01 9.54 3.18
N HIS A 158 -19.16 8.90 2.03
CA HIS A 158 -18.48 7.66 1.70
C HIS A 158 -17.84 7.81 0.33
N ALA A 159 -16.60 7.36 0.21
CA ALA A 159 -15.95 7.18 -1.07
C ALA A 159 -15.47 5.73 -1.19
N GLU A 160 -15.78 5.12 -2.30
CA GLU A 160 -15.25 3.82 -2.70
C GLU A 160 -14.78 3.92 -4.16
N ALA A 161 -13.49 3.68 -4.37
CA ALA A 161 -12.89 3.85 -5.68
C ALA A 161 -11.72 2.90 -5.88
N THR A 162 -11.53 2.48 -7.12
CA THR A 162 -10.30 1.84 -7.59
C THR A 162 -9.63 2.75 -8.61
N LEU A 163 -8.42 3.16 -8.36
CA LEU A 163 -7.59 3.93 -9.27
C LEU A 163 -6.48 3.03 -9.84
N SER A 164 -6.31 3.04 -11.14
CA SER A 164 -5.25 2.30 -11.81
C SER A 164 -4.18 3.24 -12.32
N PHE A 165 -2.92 2.84 -12.14
CA PHE A 165 -1.76 3.62 -12.53
C PHE A 165 -0.85 2.80 -13.44
N VAL A 166 -0.15 3.49 -14.33
CA VAL A 166 0.93 2.93 -15.13
C VAL A 166 2.25 3.61 -14.79
N ARG A 167 3.33 2.83 -14.73
CA ARG A 167 4.68 3.34 -14.48
C ARG A 167 5.20 4.07 -15.70
N LYS A 168 5.85 5.20 -15.48
CA LYS A 168 6.51 6.04 -16.51
C LYS A 168 8.01 5.83 -16.49
#